data_d8ed7f60e89e58a6179cec9aac61a6fe
#
_entry.id   d8ed7f60e89e58a6179cec9aac61a6fe
#
_cell.length_a   1.000
_cell.length_b   1.000
_cell.length_c   1.000
_cell.angle_alpha   90.00
_cell.angle_beta   90.00
_cell.angle_gamma   90.00
#
_symmetry.space_group_name_H-M   'P 1'
#
loop_
_entity.id
_entity.type
_entity.pdbx_description
1 polymer ?
#
loop_
_entity_poly.entity_id
_entity_poly.type
_entity_poly.pdbx_seq_one_letter_code
_entity_poly.pdbx_strand_id
1 'polypeptide(L)'
;MIHLDTSFFVRALVPRSSQDRKLKKWLSEGASVGIGAIGWAEFLCGPVGPSQAALAARFLGEPVSFTAEDAELSARLFNLSGRRRGSLADCMVAATALRLDATLATANVIDVTRFDPAGLKVSTVE
;
A
#
# COMPACT_ATOMS: atom_id res chain seq x y z
N MET A 1 -11.90 1.44 3.91
CA MET A 1 -10.57 1.09 4.40
C MET A 1 -9.51 1.74 3.54
N ILE A 2 -8.46 2.23 4.17
CA ILE A 2 -7.27 2.77 3.49
C ILE A 2 -6.17 1.72 3.59
N HIS A 3 -5.65 1.31 2.44
CA HIS A 3 -4.58 0.32 2.34
C HIS A 3 -3.30 1.06 1.91
N LEU A 4 -2.26 0.99 2.74
CA LEU A 4 -1.05 1.77 2.48
C LEU A 4 -0.11 1.02 1.54
N ASP A 5 0.34 1.71 0.49
CA ASP A 5 1.50 1.31 -0.28
C ASP A 5 2.76 1.72 0.49
N THR A 6 3.82 0.95 0.38
CA THR A 6 5.10 1.22 1.05
C THR A 6 5.63 2.60 0.72
N SER A 7 5.51 3.04 -0.54
CA SER A 7 5.97 4.37 -0.96
C SER A 7 5.31 5.50 -0.18
N PHE A 8 4.01 5.37 0.13
CA PHE A 8 3.29 6.34 0.94
C PHE A 8 3.74 6.25 2.40
N PHE A 9 3.81 5.04 2.95
CA PHE A 9 4.10 4.84 4.36
C PHE A 9 5.49 5.32 4.75
N VAL A 10 6.50 5.05 3.94
CA VAL A 10 7.86 5.55 4.17
C VAL A 10 7.88 7.08 4.27
N ARG A 11 7.16 7.76 3.40
CA ARG A 11 7.07 9.22 3.43
C ARG A 11 6.26 9.72 4.63
N ALA A 12 5.24 8.97 5.04
CA ALA A 12 4.43 9.31 6.20
C ALA A 12 5.23 9.27 7.51
N LEU A 13 6.35 8.54 7.55
CA LEU A 13 7.23 8.52 8.71
C LEU A 13 8.12 9.76 8.81
N VAL A 14 8.20 10.57 7.74
CA VAL A 14 8.93 11.84 7.78
C VAL A 14 8.04 12.89 8.43
N PRO A 15 8.44 13.45 9.58
CA PRO A 15 7.62 14.44 10.27
C PRO A 15 7.27 15.64 9.38
N ARG A 16 6.01 16.05 9.42
CA ARG A 16 5.48 17.19 8.68
C ARG A 16 5.46 17.02 7.16
N SER A 17 5.67 15.81 6.64
CA SER A 17 5.42 15.54 5.24
C SER A 17 3.91 15.62 4.95
N SER A 18 3.54 15.78 3.68
CA SER A 18 2.13 15.76 3.30
C SER A 18 1.48 14.41 3.60
N GLN A 19 2.25 13.33 3.47
CA GLN A 19 1.80 11.98 3.79
C GLN A 19 1.59 11.80 5.31
N ASP A 20 2.48 12.35 6.14
CA ASP A 20 2.34 12.35 7.60
C ASP A 20 1.04 13.06 8.02
N ARG A 21 0.81 14.25 7.48
CA ARG A 21 -0.41 15.02 7.78
C ARG A 21 -1.68 14.28 7.33
N LYS A 22 -1.64 13.67 6.14
CA LYS A 22 -2.79 12.94 5.62
C LYS A 22 -3.10 11.71 6.46
N LEU A 23 -2.07 10.97 6.84
CA LEU A 23 -2.23 9.79 7.69
C LEU A 23 -2.83 10.15 9.04
N LYS A 24 -2.31 11.20 9.68
CA LYS A 24 -2.84 11.69 10.95
C LYS A 24 -4.30 12.13 10.83
N LYS A 25 -4.65 12.76 9.72
CA LYS A 25 -6.04 13.17 9.46
C LYS A 25 -6.95 11.95 9.38
N TRP A 26 -6.59 10.94 8.60
CA TRP A 26 -7.39 9.71 8.49
C TRP A 26 -7.60 9.06 9.85
N LEU A 27 -6.54 8.97 10.65
CA LEU A 27 -6.63 8.35 11.97
C LEU A 27 -7.52 9.17 12.92
N SER A 28 -7.41 10.50 12.88
CA SER A 28 -8.26 11.37 13.72
C SER A 28 -9.73 11.28 13.32
N GLU A 29 -10.02 10.95 12.07
CA GLU A 29 -11.38 10.76 11.57
C GLU A 29 -11.91 9.34 11.84
N GLY A 30 -11.11 8.48 12.45
CA GLY A 30 -11.51 7.10 12.73
C GLY A 30 -11.44 6.17 11.53
N ALA A 31 -10.72 6.57 10.48
CA ALA A 31 -10.56 5.72 9.30
C ALA A 31 -9.80 4.44 9.62
N SER A 32 -10.21 3.34 9.00
CA SER A 32 -9.48 2.09 9.09
C SER A 32 -8.28 2.14 8.14
N VAL A 33 -7.08 2.02 8.68
CA VAL A 33 -5.83 2.10 7.92
C VAL A 33 -5.02 0.83 8.17
N GLY A 34 -4.52 0.23 7.11
CA GLY A 34 -3.72 -0.98 7.22
C GLY A 34 -2.72 -1.11 6.09
N ILE A 35 -1.92 -2.16 6.17
CA ILE A 35 -0.92 -2.49 5.16
C ILE A 35 -1.00 -4.00 4.89
N GLY A 36 -0.77 -4.41 3.64
CA GLY A 36 -0.72 -5.82 3.30
C GLY A 36 0.63 -6.44 3.63
N ALA A 37 0.66 -7.78 3.66
CA ALA A 37 1.87 -8.53 3.97
C ALA A 37 3.01 -8.21 2.98
N ILE A 38 2.70 -8.01 1.71
CA ILE A 38 3.71 -7.68 0.70
C ILE A 38 4.30 -6.28 0.95
N GLY A 39 3.44 -5.28 1.17
CA GLY A 39 3.89 -3.94 1.51
C GLY A 39 4.68 -3.89 2.81
N TRP A 40 4.27 -4.69 3.79
CA TRP A 40 4.99 -4.82 5.04
C TRP A 40 6.39 -5.40 4.83
N ALA A 41 6.51 -6.44 4.00
CA ALA A 41 7.80 -7.03 3.65
C ALA A 41 8.72 -6.00 2.96
N GLU A 42 8.19 -5.23 2.02
CA GLU A 42 8.95 -4.17 1.36
C GLU A 42 9.43 -3.11 2.35
N PHE A 43 8.57 -2.74 3.30
CA PHE A 43 8.91 -1.78 4.34
C PHE A 43 10.07 -2.29 5.20
N LEU A 44 10.03 -3.57 5.61
CA LEU A 44 11.08 -4.17 6.43
C LEU A 44 12.40 -4.34 5.69
N CYS A 45 12.38 -4.43 4.36
CA CYS A 45 13.59 -4.50 3.53
C CYS A 45 14.31 -3.16 3.40
N GLY A 46 13.64 -2.05 3.73
CA GLY A 46 14.22 -0.72 3.68
C GLY A 46 15.11 -0.41 4.87
N PRO A 47 15.67 0.79 4.94
CA PRO A 47 16.55 1.21 6.04
C PRO A 47 15.73 1.54 7.29
N VAL A 48 15.06 0.54 7.85
CA VAL A 48 14.17 0.68 9.00
C VAL A 48 14.83 0.07 10.22
N GLY A 49 14.98 0.86 11.29
CA GLY A 49 15.51 0.39 12.55
C GLY A 49 14.45 -0.40 13.33
N PRO A 50 14.87 -1.22 14.34
CA PRO A 50 13.95 -2.01 15.14
C PRO A 50 12.86 -1.17 15.84
N SER A 51 13.21 0.02 16.31
CA SER A 51 12.26 0.91 16.98
C SER A 51 11.19 1.41 16.03
N GLN A 52 11.55 1.76 14.80
CA GLN A 52 10.59 2.20 13.79
C GLN A 52 9.67 1.07 13.36
N ALA A 53 10.22 -0.14 13.19
CA ALA A 53 9.43 -1.32 12.83
C ALA A 53 8.43 -1.65 13.94
N ALA A 54 8.85 -1.61 15.20
CA ALA A 54 7.97 -1.87 16.33
C ALA A 54 6.85 -0.83 16.44
N LEU A 55 7.18 0.44 16.23
CA LEU A 55 6.19 1.52 16.26
C LEU A 55 5.17 1.34 15.13
N ALA A 56 5.64 1.04 13.92
CA ALA A 56 4.78 0.80 12.78
C ALA A 56 3.84 -0.39 13.02
N ALA A 57 4.34 -1.47 13.59
CA ALA A 57 3.53 -2.64 13.91
C ALA A 57 2.43 -2.33 14.91
N ARG A 58 2.72 -1.52 15.94
CA ARG A 58 1.73 -1.10 16.93
C ARG A 58 0.66 -0.21 16.31
N PHE A 59 1.04 0.60 15.36
CA PHE A 59 0.19 1.59 14.73
C PHE A 59 -0.76 0.96 13.71
N LEU A 60 -0.24 0.08 12.86
CA LEU A 60 -0.99 -0.55 11.78
C LEU A 60 -1.69 -1.84 12.18
N GLY A 61 -1.27 -2.46 13.27
CA GLY A 61 -1.77 -3.77 13.67
C GLY A 61 -1.25 -4.88 12.76
N GLU A 62 -1.98 -5.98 12.70
CA GLU A 62 -1.61 -7.15 11.92
C GLU A 62 -1.67 -6.84 10.42
N PRO A 63 -0.60 -7.10 9.65
CA PRO A 63 -0.65 -6.94 8.21
C PRO A 63 -1.70 -7.86 7.58
N VAL A 64 -2.35 -7.38 6.53
CA VAL A 64 -3.35 -8.17 5.81
C VAL A 64 -2.65 -9.29 5.04
N SER A 65 -3.11 -10.52 5.22
CA SER A 65 -2.53 -11.68 4.56
C SER A 65 -2.65 -11.59 3.04
N PHE A 66 -1.59 -12.02 2.34
CA PHE A 66 -1.61 -12.20 0.91
C PHE A 66 -2.16 -13.60 0.62
N THR A 67 -3.29 -13.67 -0.06
CA THR A 67 -4.03 -14.91 -0.26
C THR A 67 -3.78 -15.52 -1.64
N ALA A 68 -4.23 -16.78 -1.83
CA ALA A 68 -4.21 -17.42 -3.16
C ALA A 68 -5.03 -16.61 -4.17
N GLU A 69 -6.16 -16.03 -3.74
CA GLU A 69 -6.97 -15.15 -4.58
C GLU A 69 -6.17 -13.90 -5.00
N ASP A 70 -5.42 -13.31 -4.07
CA ASP A 70 -4.53 -12.20 -4.37
C ASP A 70 -3.48 -12.58 -5.41
N ALA A 71 -2.93 -13.79 -5.32
CA ALA A 71 -1.94 -14.28 -6.28
C ALA A 71 -2.51 -14.35 -7.69
N GLU A 72 -3.71 -14.90 -7.84
CA GLU A 72 -4.39 -15.01 -9.14
C GLU A 72 -4.71 -13.63 -9.70
N LEU A 73 -5.20 -12.72 -8.87
CA LEU A 73 -5.51 -11.35 -9.28
C LEU A 73 -4.24 -10.59 -9.65
N SER A 74 -3.15 -10.80 -8.91
CA SER A 74 -1.85 -10.21 -9.22
C SER A 74 -1.37 -10.60 -10.62
N ALA A 75 -1.51 -11.87 -10.99
CA ALA A 75 -1.13 -12.36 -12.30
C ALA A 75 -1.97 -11.71 -13.40
N ARG A 76 -3.28 -11.55 -13.18
CA ARG A 76 -4.15 -10.87 -14.14
C ARG A 76 -3.76 -9.41 -14.32
N LEU A 77 -3.49 -8.70 -13.22
CA LEU A 77 -3.06 -7.31 -13.27
C LEU A 77 -1.72 -7.16 -13.98
N PHE A 78 -0.79 -8.06 -13.72
CA PHE A 78 0.51 -8.05 -14.37
C PHE A 78 0.38 -8.21 -15.88
N ASN A 79 -0.45 -9.16 -16.34
CA ASN A 79 -0.67 -9.41 -17.76
C ASN A 79 -1.40 -8.24 -18.44
N LEU A 80 -2.41 -7.66 -17.78
CA LEU A 80 -3.16 -6.52 -18.30
C LEU A 80 -2.32 -5.25 -18.38
N SER A 81 -1.36 -5.06 -17.47
CA SER A 81 -0.53 -3.87 -17.41
C SER A 81 0.70 -3.92 -18.32
N GLY A 82 0.77 -4.89 -19.24
CA GLY A 82 1.85 -5.01 -20.21
C GLY A 82 3.07 -5.76 -19.72
N ARG A 83 2.97 -6.49 -18.61
CA ARG A 83 4.02 -7.40 -18.11
C ARG A 83 5.33 -6.66 -17.84
N ARG A 84 5.26 -5.47 -17.27
CA ARG A 84 6.44 -4.65 -17.00
C ARG A 84 7.33 -5.34 -15.97
N ARG A 85 8.62 -5.48 -16.32
CA ARG A 85 9.62 -6.05 -15.42
C ARG A 85 9.68 -5.21 -14.13
N GLY A 86 9.73 -5.87 -12.98
CA GLY A 86 9.81 -5.22 -11.67
C GLY A 86 8.49 -4.72 -11.12
N SER A 87 7.39 -4.89 -11.85
CA SER A 87 6.07 -4.40 -11.44
C SER A 87 5.20 -5.43 -10.71
N LEU A 88 5.67 -6.66 -10.55
CA LEU A 88 4.87 -7.71 -9.92
C LEU A 88 4.49 -7.37 -8.49
N ALA A 89 5.43 -6.82 -7.70
CA ALA A 89 5.15 -6.41 -6.33
C ALA A 89 4.04 -5.35 -6.27
N ASP A 90 4.04 -4.40 -7.19
CA ASP A 90 2.97 -3.39 -7.29
C ASP A 90 1.62 -4.04 -7.60
N CYS A 91 1.62 -5.05 -8.48
CA CYS A 91 0.41 -5.81 -8.78
C CYS A 91 -0.09 -6.56 -7.55
N MET A 92 0.81 -7.11 -6.75
CA MET A 92 0.47 -7.84 -5.53
C MET A 92 -0.16 -6.91 -4.48
N VAL A 93 0.39 -5.72 -4.30
CA VAL A 93 -0.17 -4.73 -3.38
C VAL A 93 -1.55 -4.27 -3.87
N ALA A 94 -1.67 -3.97 -5.15
CA ALA A 94 -2.94 -3.56 -5.75
C ALA A 94 -4.00 -4.67 -5.66
N ALA A 95 -3.62 -5.92 -5.85
CA ALA A 95 -4.53 -7.07 -5.77
C ALA A 95 -5.18 -7.18 -4.39
N THR A 96 -4.39 -7.05 -3.32
CA THR A 96 -4.92 -7.09 -1.97
C THR A 96 -5.88 -5.94 -1.72
N ALA A 97 -5.54 -4.72 -2.16
CA ALA A 97 -6.42 -3.57 -2.03
C ALA A 97 -7.75 -3.78 -2.77
N LEU A 98 -7.71 -4.34 -3.98
CA LEU A 98 -8.91 -4.66 -4.75
C LEU A 98 -9.78 -5.71 -4.06
N ARG A 99 -9.18 -6.78 -3.55
CA ARG A 99 -9.93 -7.82 -2.83
C ARG A 99 -10.65 -7.27 -1.62
N LEU A 100 -10.05 -6.32 -0.92
CA LEU A 100 -10.62 -5.69 0.27
C LEU A 100 -11.57 -4.54 -0.07
N ASP A 101 -11.72 -4.20 -1.34
CA ASP A 101 -12.44 -2.98 -1.77
C ASP A 101 -11.92 -1.73 -1.05
N ALA A 102 -10.61 -1.67 -0.86
CA ALA A 102 -9.92 -0.60 -0.14
C ALA A 102 -9.41 0.47 -1.12
N THR A 103 -9.21 1.66 -0.59
CA THR A 103 -8.50 2.73 -1.32
C THR A 103 -7.01 2.58 -1.08
N LEU A 104 -6.22 2.52 -2.14
CA LEU A 104 -4.76 2.44 -2.03
C LEU A 104 -4.17 3.84 -1.90
N ALA A 105 -3.45 4.08 -0.80
CA ALA A 105 -2.69 5.30 -0.59
C ALA A 105 -1.27 5.09 -1.09
N THR A 106 -0.86 5.87 -2.09
CA THR A 106 0.43 5.69 -2.75
C THR A 106 1.10 7.04 -3.04
N ALA A 107 2.43 7.05 -3.08
CA ALA A 107 3.22 8.16 -3.60
C ALA A 107 3.59 7.94 -5.07
N ASN A 108 3.37 6.74 -5.61
CA ASN A 108 3.72 6.35 -6.98
C ASN A 108 2.50 6.32 -7.90
N VAL A 109 1.89 7.48 -8.12
CA VAL A 109 0.63 7.60 -8.89
C VAL A 109 0.76 7.00 -10.29
N ILE A 110 1.86 7.31 -10.98
CA ILE A 110 2.07 6.85 -12.36
C ILE A 110 2.10 5.32 -12.44
N ASP A 111 2.73 4.68 -11.44
CA ASP A 111 2.87 3.23 -11.44
C ASP A 111 1.56 2.49 -11.17
N VAL A 112 0.58 3.14 -10.53
CA VAL A 112 -0.69 2.49 -10.17
C VAL A 112 -1.88 2.90 -11.03
N THR A 113 -1.78 3.98 -11.81
CA THR A 113 -2.86 4.40 -12.71
C THR A 113 -3.17 3.34 -13.78
N ARG A 114 -2.20 2.49 -14.13
CA ARG A 114 -2.41 1.38 -15.04
C ARG A 114 -3.44 0.37 -14.52
N PHE A 115 -3.78 0.41 -13.24
CA PHE A 115 -4.77 -0.47 -12.61
C PHE A 115 -6.18 0.13 -12.58
N ASP A 116 -6.35 1.36 -13.07
CA ASP A 116 -7.66 2.02 -13.10
C ASP A 116 -8.72 1.17 -13.81
N PRO A 117 -8.41 0.52 -14.96
CA PRO A 117 -9.41 -0.33 -15.63
C PRO A 117 -9.87 -1.52 -14.79
N ALA A 118 -9.09 -1.94 -13.80
CA ALA A 118 -9.47 -3.02 -12.88
C ALA A 118 -10.32 -2.51 -11.69
N GLY A 119 -10.55 -1.20 -11.60
CA GLY A 119 -11.39 -0.62 -10.57
C GLY A 119 -10.64 -0.24 -9.28
N LEU A 120 -9.31 -0.13 -9.33
CA LEU A 120 -8.53 0.26 -8.16
C LEU A 120 -8.82 1.73 -7.80
N LYS A 121 -9.21 1.94 -6.54
CA LYS A 121 -9.37 3.29 -5.97
C LYS A 121 -8.05 3.73 -5.38
N VAL A 122 -7.58 4.92 -5.76
CA VAL A 122 -6.27 5.45 -5.37
C VAL A 122 -6.44 6.79 -4.68
N SER A 123 -5.73 6.97 -3.57
CA SER A 123 -5.59 8.25 -2.90
C SER A 123 -4.14 8.69 -2.96
N THR A 124 -3.94 9.94 -3.30
CA THR A 124 -2.61 10.53 -3.41
C THR A 124 -2.57 11.82 -2.62
N VAL A 125 -1.36 12.21 -2.22
CA VAL A 125 -1.10 13.49 -1.58
C VAL A 125 -0.07 14.22 -2.40
N GLU A 126 -0.42 15.39 -2.86
CA GLU A 126 0.47 16.29 -3.57
C GLU A 126 1.22 17.20 -2.61
#